data_aed62954ff19d7c888d442db620784e6
#
_entry.id   aed62954ff19d7c888d442db620784e6
#
_cell.length_a   1.000
_cell.length_b   1.000
_cell.length_c   1.000
_cell.angle_alpha   90.00
_cell.angle_beta   90.00
_cell.angle_gamma   90.00
#
_symmetry.space_group_name_H-M   'P 1'
#
loop_
_entity.id
_entity.type
_entity.pdbx_description
1 polymer ?
#
loop_
_entity_poly.entity_id
_entity_poly.type
_entity_poly.pdbx_seq_one_letter_code
_entity_poly.pdbx_strand_id
1 'polypeptide(L)'
;MEVTGLIPEKDRVLEIASIITDSDLNILAEGPVLAVHQSKAILDGMDEWCTTHHKGSGLYDRVLASTIDEAEAEQRTLDFVSQYVPKGKSPICGNSVGQDRRFLYRYMPKLQDYFHYRTLDVSTVKILAQRWAPQLVFTKKEAHLALDDIRESIAELAFYKQHLFKL
;
A
#
# COMPACT_ATOMS: atom_id res chain seq x y z
N MET A 1 -0.83 0.97 2.07
CA MET A 1 -0.77 0.76 3.55
C MET A 1 -0.70 2.11 4.21
N GLU A 2 -1.50 2.33 5.28
CA GLU A 2 -1.46 3.54 6.08
C GLU A 2 -0.69 3.27 7.39
N VAL A 3 0.07 4.25 7.84
CA VAL A 3 0.98 4.14 8.99
C VAL A 3 0.97 5.41 9.83
N THR A 4 1.43 5.34 11.08
CA THR A 4 1.50 6.51 11.98
C THR A 4 2.66 7.47 11.65
N GLY A 5 3.58 7.06 10.80
CA GLY A 5 4.77 7.81 10.37
C GLY A 5 5.68 6.90 9.54
N LEU A 6 6.89 7.36 9.21
CA LEU A 6 7.75 6.68 8.23
C LEU A 6 8.90 5.87 8.85
N ILE A 7 8.94 5.72 10.18
CA ILE A 7 10.05 5.06 10.90
C ILE A 7 9.52 3.77 11.55
N PRO A 8 9.69 2.58 10.91
CA PRO A 8 9.13 1.32 11.42
C PRO A 8 9.54 0.95 12.84
N GLU A 9 10.67 1.48 13.33
CA GLU A 9 11.16 1.23 14.69
C GLU A 9 10.27 1.82 15.77
N LYS A 10 9.50 2.86 15.45
CA LYS A 10 8.59 3.56 16.39
C LYS A 10 7.16 3.69 15.87
N ASP A 11 6.99 3.66 14.56
CA ASP A 11 5.68 3.85 13.93
C ASP A 11 4.96 2.52 13.71
N ARG A 12 3.64 2.57 13.54
CA ARG A 12 2.76 1.41 13.47
C ARG A 12 1.91 1.41 12.22
N VAL A 13 1.47 0.22 11.83
CA VAL A 13 0.50 0.02 10.75
C VAL A 13 -0.89 0.42 11.24
N LEU A 14 -1.61 1.20 10.44
CA LEU A 14 -2.99 1.63 10.70
C LEU A 14 -3.99 0.94 9.77
N GLU A 15 -3.63 0.73 8.52
CA GLU A 15 -4.50 0.06 7.55
C GLU A 15 -3.67 -0.68 6.51
N ILE A 16 -4.14 -1.87 6.15
CA ILE A 16 -3.61 -2.63 5.01
C ILE A 16 -4.75 -2.99 4.07
N ALA A 17 -4.49 -2.82 2.76
CA ALA A 17 -5.35 -3.28 1.68
C ALA A 17 -4.48 -3.84 0.56
N SER A 18 -5.06 -4.70 -0.27
CA SER A 18 -4.38 -5.28 -1.43
C SER A 18 -5.35 -5.52 -2.58
N ILE A 19 -4.83 -5.39 -3.80
CA ILE A 19 -5.52 -5.73 -5.04
C ILE A 19 -4.63 -6.68 -5.81
N ILE A 20 -5.21 -7.70 -6.42
CA ILE A 20 -4.52 -8.62 -7.32
C ILE A 20 -4.84 -8.20 -8.75
N THR A 21 -3.81 -8.07 -9.58
CA THR A 21 -3.94 -7.83 -11.02
C THR A 21 -3.25 -8.94 -11.80
N ASP A 22 -3.62 -9.07 -13.06
CA ASP A 22 -2.79 -9.76 -14.04
C ASP A 22 -1.60 -8.88 -14.50
N SER A 23 -0.76 -9.42 -15.41
CA SER A 23 0.38 -8.67 -15.97
C SER A 23 -0.03 -7.51 -16.90
N ASP A 24 -1.27 -7.45 -17.30
CA ASP A 24 -1.84 -6.35 -18.09
C ASP A 24 -2.50 -5.27 -17.23
N LEU A 25 -2.43 -5.41 -15.91
CA LEU A 25 -3.01 -4.53 -14.89
C LEU A 25 -4.54 -4.60 -14.80
N ASN A 26 -5.16 -5.65 -15.34
CA ASN A 26 -6.58 -5.90 -15.10
C ASN A 26 -6.76 -6.38 -13.67
N ILE A 27 -7.71 -5.78 -12.94
CA ILE A 27 -8.01 -6.17 -11.54
C ILE A 27 -8.71 -7.53 -11.58
N LEU A 28 -8.11 -8.52 -10.92
CA LEU A 28 -8.65 -9.87 -10.78
C LEU A 28 -9.44 -10.02 -9.48
N ALA A 29 -8.96 -9.41 -8.39
CA ALA A 29 -9.61 -9.48 -7.09
C ALA A 29 -9.20 -8.30 -6.20
N GLU A 30 -10.12 -7.86 -5.35
CA GLU A 30 -9.88 -6.89 -4.29
C GLU A 30 -9.92 -7.59 -2.94
N GLY A 31 -8.88 -7.41 -2.15
CA GLY A 31 -8.74 -8.01 -0.83
C GLY A 31 -9.48 -7.23 0.25
N PRO A 32 -9.44 -7.74 1.47
CA PRO A 32 -10.01 -7.04 2.60
C PRO A 32 -9.26 -5.73 2.86
N VAL A 33 -10.01 -4.71 3.28
CA VAL A 33 -9.46 -3.46 3.84
C VAL A 33 -9.49 -3.60 5.35
N LEU A 34 -8.33 -3.67 5.98
CA LEU A 34 -8.20 -4.01 7.39
C LEU A 34 -7.60 -2.84 8.16
N ALA A 35 -8.42 -2.19 9.00
CA ALA A 35 -7.93 -1.24 9.98
C ALA A 35 -7.30 -2.03 11.14
N VAL A 36 -6.05 -1.74 11.46
CA VAL A 36 -5.28 -2.41 12.51
C VAL A 36 -5.42 -1.61 13.81
N HIS A 37 -5.86 -2.26 14.86
CA HIS A 37 -6.03 -1.59 16.17
C HIS A 37 -4.72 -1.02 16.67
N GLN A 38 -4.75 0.24 17.08
CA GLN A 38 -3.69 0.90 17.82
C GLN A 38 -4.28 1.65 19.02
N SER A 39 -3.51 1.71 20.10
CA SER A 39 -3.95 2.47 21.29
C SER A 39 -4.07 3.96 20.99
N LYS A 40 -4.95 4.63 21.74
CA LYS A 40 -5.08 6.09 21.66
C LYS A 40 -3.74 6.81 21.88
N ALA A 41 -2.88 6.30 22.76
CA ALA A 41 -1.57 6.87 23.03
C ALA A 41 -0.65 6.84 21.79
N ILE A 42 -0.71 5.76 20.99
CA ILE A 42 0.05 5.65 19.72
C ILE A 42 -0.49 6.66 18.72
N LEU A 43 -1.81 6.76 18.57
CA LEU A 43 -2.43 7.68 17.61
C LEU A 43 -2.21 9.14 17.98
N ASP A 44 -2.26 9.49 19.27
CA ASP A 44 -1.99 10.84 19.75
C ASP A 44 -0.49 11.22 19.61
N GLY A 45 0.39 10.25 19.44
CA GLY A 45 1.83 10.47 19.18
C GLY A 45 2.18 10.74 17.70
N MET A 46 1.21 10.68 16.80
CA MET A 46 1.41 11.03 15.37
C MET A 46 1.74 12.53 15.23
N ASP A 47 2.48 12.87 14.17
CA ASP A 47 2.66 14.26 13.79
C ASP A 47 1.34 14.92 13.35
N GLU A 48 1.36 16.24 13.17
CA GLU A 48 0.19 17.03 12.79
C GLU A 48 -0.38 16.62 11.42
N TRP A 49 0.51 16.31 10.48
CA TRP A 49 0.12 15.90 9.14
C TRP A 49 -0.63 14.55 9.17
N CYS A 50 -0.03 13.53 9.76
CA CYS A 50 -0.66 12.21 9.91
C CYS A 50 -1.98 12.30 10.69
N THR A 51 -1.99 13.05 11.79
CA THR A 51 -3.20 13.22 12.61
C THR A 51 -4.35 13.86 11.83
N THR A 52 -4.07 14.95 11.13
CA THR A 52 -5.08 15.67 10.33
C THR A 52 -5.60 14.78 9.20
N HIS A 53 -4.69 14.10 8.53
CA HIS A 53 -5.00 13.24 7.39
C HIS A 53 -5.86 12.04 7.81
N HIS A 54 -5.44 11.29 8.82
CA HIS A 54 -6.17 10.10 9.26
C HIS A 54 -7.49 10.42 9.97
N LYS A 55 -7.62 11.58 10.62
CA LYS A 55 -8.91 12.07 11.12
C LYS A 55 -9.83 12.48 9.97
N GLY A 56 -9.31 13.18 8.99
CA GLY A 56 -10.07 13.63 7.82
C GLY A 56 -10.64 12.47 6.99
N SER A 57 -9.91 11.37 6.86
CA SER A 57 -10.37 10.15 6.16
C SER A 57 -11.24 9.21 7.03
N GLY A 58 -11.40 9.50 8.32
CA GLY A 58 -12.09 8.64 9.28
C GLY A 58 -11.30 7.39 9.69
N LEU A 59 -10.05 7.25 9.24
CA LEU A 59 -9.21 6.11 9.60
C LEU A 59 -8.88 6.09 11.09
N TYR A 60 -8.65 7.24 11.71
CA TYR A 60 -8.38 7.37 13.15
C TYR A 60 -9.45 6.64 13.99
N ASP A 61 -10.72 6.90 13.73
CA ASP A 61 -11.83 6.30 14.46
C ASP A 61 -11.99 4.80 14.14
N ARG A 62 -11.77 4.39 12.88
CA ARG A 62 -11.78 2.98 12.49
C ARG A 62 -10.69 2.16 13.17
N VAL A 63 -9.50 2.74 13.33
CA VAL A 63 -8.37 2.11 14.03
C VAL A 63 -8.67 1.94 15.52
N LEU A 64 -9.23 2.97 16.19
CA LEU A 64 -9.63 2.87 17.59
C LEU A 64 -10.73 1.82 17.83
N ALA A 65 -11.69 1.73 16.91
CA ALA A 65 -12.80 0.79 17.00
C ALA A 65 -12.44 -0.64 16.56
N SER A 66 -11.31 -0.81 15.86
CA SER A 66 -10.88 -2.12 15.38
C SER A 66 -10.48 -3.05 16.53
N THR A 67 -10.72 -4.34 16.32
CA THR A 67 -10.24 -5.43 17.19
C THR A 67 -9.13 -6.25 16.54
N ILE A 68 -8.73 -5.90 15.31
CA ILE A 68 -7.76 -6.61 14.50
C ILE A 68 -6.36 -6.10 14.86
N ASP A 69 -5.47 -6.99 15.28
CA ASP A 69 -4.06 -6.66 15.48
C ASP A 69 -3.23 -6.90 14.19
N GLU A 70 -1.92 -6.58 14.24
CA GLU A 70 -1.03 -6.77 13.10
C GLU A 70 -0.96 -8.24 12.66
N ALA A 71 -0.99 -9.18 13.59
CA ALA A 71 -0.89 -10.61 13.28
C ALA A 71 -2.14 -11.14 12.57
N GLU A 72 -3.31 -10.70 12.99
CA GLU A 72 -4.58 -11.04 12.34
C GLU A 72 -4.69 -10.37 10.96
N ALA A 73 -4.28 -9.11 10.83
CA ALA A 73 -4.25 -8.40 9.55
C ALA A 73 -3.29 -9.08 8.57
N GLU A 74 -2.10 -9.51 9.04
CA GLU A 74 -1.15 -10.31 8.26
C GLU A 74 -1.80 -11.59 7.75
N GLN A 75 -2.43 -12.37 8.64
CA GLN A 75 -3.00 -13.66 8.29
C GLN A 75 -4.15 -13.51 7.28
N ARG A 76 -5.08 -12.57 7.49
CA ARG A 76 -6.20 -12.33 6.56
C ARG A 76 -5.72 -11.87 5.19
N THR A 77 -4.70 -11.02 5.15
CA THR A 77 -4.10 -10.58 3.88
C THR A 77 -3.40 -11.74 3.18
N LEU A 78 -2.65 -12.56 3.91
CA LEU A 78 -1.98 -13.74 3.37
C LEU A 78 -2.98 -14.78 2.83
N ASP A 79 -4.07 -15.04 3.56
CA ASP A 79 -5.13 -15.96 3.15
C ASP A 79 -5.79 -15.49 1.84
N PHE A 80 -5.99 -14.19 1.68
CA PHE A 80 -6.48 -13.62 0.43
C PHE A 80 -5.46 -13.77 -0.71
N VAL A 81 -4.22 -13.29 -0.51
CA VAL A 81 -3.18 -13.28 -1.55
C VAL A 81 -2.86 -14.69 -2.04
N SER A 82 -2.78 -15.66 -1.13
CA SER A 82 -2.43 -17.05 -1.47
C SER A 82 -3.44 -17.77 -2.36
N GLN A 83 -4.66 -17.25 -2.49
CA GLN A 83 -5.66 -17.80 -3.42
C GLN A 83 -5.33 -17.48 -4.88
N TYR A 84 -4.56 -16.43 -5.13
CA TYR A 84 -4.30 -15.91 -6.48
C TYR A 84 -2.83 -15.99 -6.89
N VAL A 85 -1.93 -15.94 -5.94
CA VAL A 85 -0.49 -15.79 -6.18
C VAL A 85 0.28 -16.91 -5.50
N PRO A 86 1.04 -17.72 -6.24
CA PRO A 86 1.95 -18.70 -5.64
C PRO A 86 3.08 -18.03 -4.87
N LYS A 87 3.51 -18.64 -3.76
CA LYS A 87 4.61 -18.15 -2.93
C LYS A 87 5.88 -17.87 -3.75
N GLY A 88 6.48 -16.71 -3.52
CA GLY A 88 7.75 -16.31 -4.11
C GLY A 88 7.67 -15.90 -5.59
N LYS A 89 6.48 -15.81 -6.19
CA LYS A 89 6.34 -15.51 -7.63
C LYS A 89 6.04 -14.05 -7.95
N SER A 90 5.16 -13.42 -7.20
CA SER A 90 4.77 -12.03 -7.47
C SER A 90 5.56 -11.04 -6.60
N PRO A 91 6.05 -9.93 -7.19
CA PRO A 91 6.56 -8.81 -6.42
C PRO A 91 5.42 -8.08 -5.69
N ILE A 92 5.74 -7.35 -4.64
CA ILE A 92 4.87 -6.29 -4.12
C ILE A 92 4.99 -5.09 -5.05
N CYS A 93 3.84 -4.48 -5.39
CA CYS A 93 3.74 -3.35 -6.30
C CYS A 93 3.05 -2.17 -5.61
N GLY A 94 3.43 -0.95 -5.99
CA GLY A 94 2.80 0.28 -5.49
C GLY A 94 3.71 1.50 -5.65
N ASN A 95 3.23 2.67 -5.24
CA ASN A 95 4.04 3.89 -5.20
C ASN A 95 4.86 3.90 -3.90
N SER A 96 6.18 4.12 -4.02
CA SER A 96 7.11 4.14 -2.89
C SER A 96 7.01 2.90 -2.00
N VAL A 97 6.66 1.77 -2.60
CA VAL A 97 6.31 0.50 -1.94
C VAL A 97 7.46 -0.08 -1.09
N GLY A 98 8.66 0.42 -1.26
CA GLY A 98 9.79 0.12 -0.37
C GLY A 98 9.52 0.51 1.09
N GLN A 99 8.72 1.57 1.34
CA GLN A 99 8.30 1.93 2.69
C GLN A 99 7.34 0.90 3.28
N ASP A 100 6.30 0.52 2.53
CA ASP A 100 5.39 -0.55 2.94
C ASP A 100 6.16 -1.83 3.29
N ARG A 101 7.15 -2.18 2.46
CA ARG A 101 7.97 -3.36 2.66
C ARG A 101 8.75 -3.34 3.97
N ARG A 102 9.25 -2.18 4.41
CA ARG A 102 9.93 -2.04 5.71
C ARG A 102 8.98 -2.33 6.88
N PHE A 103 7.73 -1.87 6.80
CA PHE A 103 6.70 -2.16 7.80
C PHE A 103 6.26 -3.62 7.77
N LEU A 104 6.07 -4.21 6.58
CA LEU A 104 5.79 -5.64 6.44
C LEU A 104 6.89 -6.48 7.07
N TYR A 105 8.16 -6.17 6.79
CA TYR A 105 9.29 -6.89 7.35
C TYR A 105 9.28 -6.91 8.88
N ARG A 106 8.87 -5.81 9.50
CA ARG A 106 8.84 -5.67 10.95
C ARG A 106 7.60 -6.26 11.61
N TYR A 107 6.43 -6.01 11.04
CA TYR A 107 5.15 -6.29 11.66
C TYR A 107 4.38 -7.44 11.04
N MET A 108 4.69 -7.80 9.80
CA MET A 108 4.01 -8.83 9.03
C MET A 108 5.01 -9.68 8.24
N PRO A 109 5.96 -10.38 8.94
CA PRO A 109 7.07 -11.07 8.30
C PRO A 109 6.64 -12.25 7.43
N LYS A 110 5.55 -12.96 7.79
CA LYS A 110 5.03 -14.08 6.98
C LYS A 110 4.51 -13.60 5.63
N LEU A 111 3.79 -12.48 5.63
CA LEU A 111 3.30 -11.83 4.42
C LEU A 111 4.47 -11.30 3.58
N GLN A 112 5.45 -10.66 4.23
CA GLN A 112 6.68 -10.21 3.59
C GLN A 112 7.42 -11.36 2.88
N ASP A 113 7.58 -12.51 3.53
CA ASP A 113 8.29 -13.69 3.01
C ASP A 113 7.49 -14.47 1.96
N TYR A 114 6.21 -14.16 1.82
CA TYR A 114 5.35 -14.78 0.82
C TYR A 114 5.64 -14.25 -0.59
N PHE A 115 5.96 -12.96 -0.71
CA PHE A 115 6.22 -12.30 -1.97
C PHE A 115 7.62 -12.58 -2.53
N HIS A 116 7.79 -12.29 -3.81
CA HIS A 116 9.11 -12.26 -4.42
C HIS A 116 9.97 -11.15 -3.78
N TYR A 117 11.30 -11.36 -3.69
CA TYR A 117 12.21 -10.38 -3.07
C TYR A 117 12.30 -9.05 -3.83
N ARG A 118 12.00 -9.03 -5.13
CA ARG A 118 11.94 -7.80 -5.93
C ARG A 118 10.65 -7.05 -5.67
N THR A 119 10.69 -5.74 -5.90
CA THR A 119 9.53 -4.84 -5.87
C THR A 119 9.30 -4.24 -7.23
N LEU A 120 8.05 -3.90 -7.54
CA LEU A 120 7.70 -3.04 -8.66
C LEU A 120 7.23 -1.70 -8.08
N ASP A 121 8.12 -0.70 -8.09
CA ASP A 121 7.83 0.62 -7.55
C ASP A 121 7.40 1.58 -8.67
N VAL A 122 6.13 1.95 -8.68
CA VAL A 122 5.53 2.86 -9.66
C VAL A 122 6.16 4.25 -9.56
N SER A 123 6.61 4.67 -8.37
CA SER A 123 7.31 5.94 -8.19
C SER A 123 8.64 6.00 -8.94
N THR A 124 9.32 4.86 -9.14
CA THR A 124 10.51 4.79 -9.99
C THR A 124 10.16 5.12 -11.44
N VAL A 125 9.08 4.53 -11.96
CA VAL A 125 8.61 4.81 -13.33
C VAL A 125 8.20 6.28 -13.48
N LYS A 126 7.52 6.83 -12.47
CA LYS A 126 7.17 8.26 -12.39
C LYS A 126 8.39 9.16 -12.50
N ILE A 127 9.44 8.88 -11.72
CA ILE A 127 10.68 9.65 -11.74
C ILE A 127 11.34 9.60 -13.13
N LEU A 128 11.34 8.44 -13.79
CA LEU A 128 11.86 8.30 -15.15
C LEU A 128 11.01 9.09 -16.15
N ALA A 129 9.68 9.01 -16.05
CA ALA A 129 8.78 9.78 -16.90
C ALA A 129 9.01 11.28 -16.76
N GLN A 130 9.13 11.79 -15.53
CA GLN A 130 9.43 13.20 -15.26
C GLN A 130 10.75 13.68 -15.90
N ARG A 131 11.74 12.80 -16.01
CA ARG A 131 13.06 13.13 -16.59
C ARG A 131 13.10 13.01 -18.11
N TRP A 132 12.44 11.99 -18.66
CA TRP A 132 12.58 11.63 -20.09
C TRP A 132 11.39 12.08 -20.95
N ALA A 133 10.23 12.28 -20.33
CA ALA A 133 8.99 12.68 -20.98
C ALA A 133 8.16 13.61 -20.06
N PRO A 134 8.70 14.81 -19.70
CA PRO A 134 8.09 15.68 -18.70
C PRO A 134 6.67 16.17 -19.08
N GLN A 135 6.28 16.06 -20.34
CA GLN A 135 4.92 16.33 -20.82
C GLN A 135 3.91 15.27 -20.39
N LEU A 136 4.37 14.07 -19.97
CA LEU A 136 3.49 13.01 -19.47
C LEU A 136 3.22 13.24 -17.98
N VAL A 137 2.07 13.83 -17.68
CA VAL A 137 1.64 14.10 -16.32
C VAL A 137 0.42 13.23 -16.00
N PHE A 138 0.56 12.38 -14.99
CA PHE A 138 -0.56 11.66 -14.40
C PHE A 138 -1.09 12.44 -13.20
N THR A 139 -2.38 12.80 -13.21
CA THR A 139 -3.03 13.53 -12.10
C THR A 139 -3.80 12.54 -11.24
N LYS A 140 -3.44 12.43 -9.97
CA LYS A 140 -4.16 11.64 -8.97
C LYS A 140 -5.41 12.39 -8.49
N LYS A 141 -6.44 11.62 -8.15
CA LYS A 141 -7.64 12.12 -7.47
C LYS A 141 -7.43 11.91 -5.98
N GLU A 142 -6.94 12.82 -5.24
CA GLU A 142 -6.60 12.73 -3.81
C GLU A 142 -7.74 12.12 -2.95
N ALA A 143 -7.87 10.79 -2.94
CA ALA A 143 -8.95 10.09 -2.23
C ALA A 143 -8.58 9.66 -0.80
N HIS A 144 -7.30 9.49 -0.50
CA HIS A 144 -6.71 9.21 0.83
C HIS A 144 -7.31 8.00 1.60
N LEU A 145 -7.75 6.99 0.88
CA LEU A 145 -8.10 5.68 1.43
C LEU A 145 -7.16 4.64 0.81
N ALA A 146 -6.66 3.71 1.61
CA ALA A 146 -5.64 2.74 1.15
C ALA A 146 -6.04 2.02 -0.15
N LEU A 147 -7.32 1.64 -0.29
CA LEU A 147 -7.81 0.95 -1.48
C LEU A 147 -7.83 1.87 -2.72
N ASP A 148 -8.24 3.13 -2.54
CA ASP A 148 -8.28 4.11 -3.64
C ASP A 148 -6.87 4.48 -4.09
N ASP A 149 -5.93 4.62 -3.16
CA ASP A 149 -4.51 4.86 -3.47
C ASP A 149 -3.89 3.69 -4.26
N ILE A 150 -4.29 2.45 -3.97
CA ILE A 150 -3.86 1.28 -4.76
C ILE A 150 -4.44 1.34 -6.18
N ARG A 151 -5.73 1.66 -6.33
CA ARG A 151 -6.37 1.82 -7.65
C ARG A 151 -5.70 2.93 -8.46
N GLU A 152 -5.35 4.04 -7.82
CA GLU A 152 -4.60 5.12 -8.46
C GLU A 152 -3.19 4.70 -8.86
N SER A 153 -2.51 3.89 -8.04
CA SER A 153 -1.19 3.35 -8.38
C SER A 153 -1.26 2.42 -9.61
N ILE A 154 -2.29 1.59 -9.70
CA ILE A 154 -2.55 0.74 -10.88
C ILE A 154 -2.81 1.60 -12.12
N ALA A 155 -3.68 2.61 -11.99
CA ALA A 155 -4.01 3.53 -13.09
C ALA A 155 -2.78 4.34 -13.53
N GLU A 156 -1.95 4.80 -12.60
CA GLU A 156 -0.70 5.51 -12.88
C GLU A 156 0.29 4.61 -13.66
N LEU A 157 0.45 3.36 -13.25
CA LEU A 157 1.29 2.42 -13.97
C LEU A 157 0.74 2.08 -15.37
N ALA A 158 -0.58 1.93 -15.50
CA ALA A 158 -1.24 1.71 -16.78
C ALA A 158 -1.04 2.90 -17.74
N PHE A 159 -1.13 4.12 -17.21
CA PHE A 159 -0.83 5.34 -17.97
C PHE A 159 0.61 5.34 -18.49
N TYR A 160 1.59 5.02 -17.64
CA TYR A 160 2.99 4.93 -18.10
C TYR A 160 3.22 3.78 -19.07
N LYS A 161 2.56 2.63 -18.87
CA LYS A 161 2.61 1.50 -19.80
C LYS A 161 2.19 1.95 -21.22
N GLN A 162 1.13 2.74 -21.31
CA GLN A 162 0.58 3.18 -22.59
C GLN A 162 1.41 4.29 -23.26
N HIS A 163 1.97 5.21 -22.49
CA HIS A 163 2.54 6.46 -23.02
C HIS A 163 4.06 6.54 -22.97
N LEU A 164 4.71 5.82 -22.06
CA LEU A 164 6.15 5.88 -21.86
C LEU A 164 6.89 4.73 -22.55
N PHE A 165 6.31 3.53 -22.52
CA PHE A 165 6.94 2.34 -23.08
C PHE A 165 6.50 2.10 -24.53
N LYS A 166 7.48 1.73 -25.39
CA LYS A 166 7.23 1.24 -26.75
C LYS A 166 7.15 -0.29 -26.67
N LEU A 167 5.97 -0.81 -26.52
CA LEU A 167 5.71 -2.25 -26.44
C LEU A 167 5.14 -2.77 -27.75
#